data_b985679425dd260845d3397249e3df52
#
_entry.id   b985679425dd260845d3397249e3df52
#
_cell.length_a   1.000
_cell.length_b   1.000
_cell.length_c   1.000
_cell.angle_alpha   90.00
_cell.angle_beta   90.00
_cell.angle_gamma   90.00
#
_symmetry.space_group_name_H-M   'P 1'
#
loop_
_entity.id
_entity.type
_entity.pdbx_description
1 polymer ?
#
loop_
_entity_poly.entity_id
_entity_poly.type
_entity_poly.pdbx_seq_one_letter_code
_entity_poly.pdbx_strand_id
1 'polypeptide(L)'
;MNHPVETFGFRVEHAGWNVAYSADTGESDSLVRLAEGADLLLCEASFLEGPDNPANLHLTAGQAAGYAARAGVGQLVLTHLVPWNDRERTLAEAARTYQGPLSLATSGLALGPGIPPSAGR
;
A
#
# COMPACT_ATOMS: atom_id res chain seq x y z
N MET A 1 3.57 13.32 4.61
CA MET A 1 3.24 12.68 3.34
C MET A 1 2.93 13.72 2.29
N ASN A 2 3.12 13.38 1.04
CA ASN A 2 2.92 14.31 -0.07
C ASN A 2 1.47 14.28 -0.54
N HIS A 3 0.70 15.31 -0.17
CA HIS A 3 -0.72 15.42 -0.46
C HIS A 3 -1.13 16.91 -0.39
N PRO A 4 -2.11 17.38 -1.19
CA PRO A 4 -2.55 18.79 -1.14
C PRO A 4 -3.06 19.24 0.22
N VAL A 5 -3.69 18.35 0.97
CA VAL A 5 -4.08 18.57 2.36
C VAL A 5 -3.04 17.86 3.23
N GLU A 6 -2.62 18.50 4.32
CA GLU A 6 -1.65 17.88 5.20
C GLU A 6 -2.17 16.55 5.73
N THR A 7 -1.40 15.49 5.53
CA THR A 7 -1.71 14.15 5.99
C THR A 7 -0.48 13.50 6.61
N PHE A 8 -0.71 12.52 7.46
CA PHE A 8 0.36 11.80 8.15
C PHE A 8 0.16 10.30 8.00
N GLY A 9 1.19 9.61 7.51
CA GLY A 9 1.28 8.18 7.69
C GLY A 9 1.73 7.88 9.12
N PHE A 10 1.51 6.65 9.57
CA PHE A 10 1.98 6.24 10.88
C PHE A 10 2.35 4.78 10.93
N ARG A 11 3.17 4.46 11.91
CA ARG A 11 3.64 3.10 12.15
C ARG A 11 3.26 2.70 13.56
N VAL A 12 2.71 1.50 13.71
CA VAL A 12 2.35 0.93 15.00
C VAL A 12 3.20 -0.31 15.24
N GLU A 13 3.82 -0.39 16.40
CA GLU A 13 4.61 -1.54 16.82
C GLU A 13 3.98 -2.13 18.07
N HIS A 14 3.76 -3.45 18.03
CA HIS A 14 3.19 -4.16 19.19
C HIS A 14 3.67 -5.60 19.19
N ALA A 15 4.21 -6.04 20.32
CA ALA A 15 4.66 -7.43 20.51
C ALA A 15 5.59 -7.92 19.39
N GLY A 16 6.45 -7.06 18.89
CA GLY A 16 7.40 -7.39 17.83
C GLY A 16 6.82 -7.42 16.42
N TRP A 17 5.57 -7.02 16.24
CA TRP A 17 4.93 -6.95 14.92
C TRP A 17 4.64 -5.50 14.55
N ASN A 18 5.03 -5.12 13.33
CA ASN A 18 5.01 -3.72 12.91
C ASN A 18 4.09 -3.52 11.71
N VAL A 19 3.18 -2.54 11.81
CA VAL A 19 2.28 -2.15 10.73
C VAL A 19 2.55 -0.71 10.36
N ALA A 20 2.75 -0.44 9.08
CA ALA A 20 2.83 0.91 8.55
C ALA A 20 1.59 1.21 7.71
N TYR A 21 1.08 2.43 7.83
CA TYR A 21 -0.08 2.91 7.06
C TYR A 21 0.29 4.21 6.36
N SER A 22 0.10 4.24 5.04
CA SER A 22 0.47 5.39 4.22
C SER A 22 -0.43 6.61 4.40
N ALA A 23 -1.69 6.41 4.80
CA ALA A 23 -2.75 7.40 4.63
C ALA A 23 -2.85 7.82 3.15
N ASP A 24 -3.57 8.88 2.84
CA ASP A 24 -3.68 9.37 1.47
C ASP A 24 -2.43 10.16 1.12
N THR A 25 -1.72 9.76 0.07
CA THR A 25 -0.48 10.40 -0.32
C THR A 25 -0.20 10.23 -1.81
N GLY A 26 0.50 11.19 -2.39
CA GLY A 26 1.22 10.98 -3.63
C GLY A 26 2.61 10.43 -3.35
N GLU A 27 3.50 10.50 -4.32
CA GLU A 27 4.87 10.01 -4.16
C GLU A 27 5.60 10.75 -3.03
N SER A 28 6.29 9.99 -2.18
CA SER A 28 7.02 10.55 -1.04
C SER A 28 8.09 9.58 -0.56
N ASP A 29 9.33 10.05 -0.49
CA ASP A 29 10.43 9.24 0.03
C ASP A 29 10.26 8.91 1.53
N SER A 30 9.50 9.72 2.26
CA SER A 30 9.23 9.44 3.67
C SER A 30 8.42 8.16 3.86
N LEU A 31 7.66 7.73 2.85
CA LEU A 31 6.90 6.48 2.91
C LEU A 31 7.84 5.27 2.98
N VAL A 32 8.95 5.29 2.25
CA VAL A 32 9.95 4.20 2.33
C VAL A 32 10.51 4.11 3.75
N ARG A 33 10.88 5.23 4.34
CA ARG A 33 11.40 5.26 5.71
C ARG A 33 10.37 4.78 6.73
N LEU A 34 9.12 5.20 6.57
CA LEU A 34 8.02 4.79 7.44
C LEU A 34 7.82 3.27 7.41
N ALA A 35 7.86 2.70 6.22
CA ALA A 35 7.54 1.28 5.99
C ALA A 35 8.74 0.35 6.13
N GLU A 36 9.94 0.87 6.29
CA GLU A 36 11.18 0.07 6.29
C GLU A 36 11.10 -1.10 7.26
N GLY A 37 11.19 -2.31 6.73
CA GLY A 37 11.17 -3.54 7.51
C GLY A 37 9.84 -3.84 8.19
N ALA A 38 8.75 -3.16 7.85
CA ALA A 38 7.45 -3.45 8.44
C ALA A 38 6.97 -4.85 8.06
N ASP A 39 6.23 -5.49 8.96
CA ASP A 39 5.62 -6.79 8.68
C ASP A 39 4.46 -6.63 7.69
N LEU A 40 3.75 -5.52 7.80
CA LEU A 40 2.64 -5.18 6.92
C LEU A 40 2.70 -3.71 6.53
N LEU A 41 2.57 -3.43 5.25
CA LEU A 41 2.30 -2.08 4.74
C LEU A 41 0.88 -2.04 4.22
N LEU A 42 0.04 -1.21 4.83
CA LEU A 42 -1.28 -0.87 4.34
C LEU A 42 -1.11 0.44 3.57
N CYS A 43 -1.20 0.37 2.25
CA CYS A 43 -0.84 1.49 1.38
C CYS A 43 -1.98 1.82 0.43
N GLU A 44 -2.25 3.12 0.30
CA GLU A 44 -3.25 3.58 -0.64
C GLU A 44 -2.83 3.32 -2.09
N ALA A 45 -3.80 3.04 -2.95
CA ALA A 45 -3.59 2.81 -4.37
C ALA A 45 -4.82 3.25 -5.17
N SER A 46 -5.17 4.53 -5.05
CA SER A 46 -6.38 5.07 -5.66
C SER A 46 -6.33 5.09 -7.18
N PHE A 47 -5.13 5.16 -7.76
CA PHE A 47 -4.96 5.27 -9.21
C PHE A 47 -4.37 4.01 -9.83
N LEU A 48 -4.72 3.76 -11.08
CA LEU A 48 -3.93 2.91 -11.98
C LEU A 48 -2.99 3.83 -12.76
N GLU A 49 -1.87 3.28 -13.23
CA GLU A 49 -0.92 4.06 -14.01
C GLU A 49 -1.57 4.62 -15.27
N GLY A 50 -1.27 5.88 -15.57
CA GLY A 50 -1.79 6.55 -16.75
C GLY A 50 -1.37 8.02 -16.78
N PRO A 51 -1.40 8.65 -17.96
CA PRO A 51 -0.89 10.01 -18.14
C PRO A 51 -1.73 11.10 -17.49
N ASP A 52 -2.98 10.80 -17.15
CA ASP A 52 -3.93 11.79 -16.63
C ASP A 52 -4.03 11.84 -15.11
N ASN A 53 -3.20 11.06 -14.40
CA ASN A 53 -3.26 11.06 -12.94
C ASN A 53 -2.71 12.38 -12.38
N PRO A 54 -3.44 13.02 -11.45
CA PRO A 54 -2.92 14.22 -10.78
C PRO A 54 -1.65 13.88 -9.98
N ALA A 55 -0.67 14.78 -10.03
CA ALA A 55 0.55 14.63 -9.24
C ALA A 55 0.26 14.91 -7.76
N ASN A 56 0.99 14.22 -6.88
CA ASN A 56 1.02 14.49 -5.43
C ASN A 56 -0.33 14.35 -4.72
N LEU A 57 -1.27 13.61 -5.30
CA LEU A 57 -2.58 13.41 -4.70
C LEU A 57 -2.73 11.99 -4.14
N HIS A 58 -2.50 10.99 -4.97
CA HIS A 58 -2.60 9.57 -4.59
C HIS A 58 -1.54 8.76 -5.33
N LEU A 59 -1.30 7.55 -4.83
CA LEU A 59 -0.40 6.60 -5.49
C LEU A 59 -1.16 5.75 -6.51
N THR A 60 -0.43 5.28 -7.53
CA THR A 60 -0.90 4.16 -8.34
C THR A 60 -0.57 2.84 -7.63
N ALA A 61 -1.20 1.76 -8.07
CA ALA A 61 -0.87 0.43 -7.54
C ALA A 61 0.60 0.08 -7.79
N GLY A 62 1.14 0.45 -8.94
CA GLY A 62 2.55 0.23 -9.25
C GLY A 62 3.49 1.01 -8.35
N GLN A 63 3.15 2.26 -8.04
CA GLN A 63 3.93 3.08 -7.11
C GLN A 63 3.91 2.52 -5.69
N ALA A 64 2.73 2.12 -5.21
CA ALA A 64 2.60 1.50 -3.88
C ALA A 64 3.45 0.22 -3.78
N ALA A 65 3.41 -0.61 -4.81
CA ALA A 65 4.23 -1.81 -4.88
C ALA A 65 5.72 -1.49 -4.89
N GLY A 66 6.12 -0.43 -5.59
CA GLY A 66 7.50 0.05 -5.61
C GLY A 66 8.00 0.44 -4.23
N TYR A 67 7.20 1.18 -3.48
CA TYR A 67 7.56 1.53 -2.10
C TYR A 67 7.66 0.30 -1.21
N ALA A 68 6.74 -0.64 -1.33
CA ALA A 68 6.77 -1.88 -0.57
C ALA A 68 8.03 -2.70 -0.85
N ALA A 69 8.42 -2.82 -2.11
CA ALA A 69 9.62 -3.52 -2.50
C ALA A 69 10.88 -2.83 -1.96
N ARG A 70 10.96 -1.52 -2.07
CA ARG A 70 12.11 -0.74 -1.59
C ARG A 70 12.23 -0.78 -0.07
N ALA A 71 11.12 -0.79 0.64
CA ALA A 71 11.10 -0.83 2.11
C ALA A 71 11.29 -2.25 2.67
N GLY A 72 11.14 -3.28 1.85
CA GLY A 72 11.30 -4.66 2.29
C GLY A 72 10.23 -5.14 3.23
N VAL A 73 8.98 -4.75 2.98
CA VAL A 73 7.86 -5.16 3.85
C VAL A 73 7.52 -6.64 3.67
N GLY A 74 6.99 -7.26 4.73
CA GLY A 74 6.62 -8.66 4.69
C GLY A 74 5.30 -8.95 3.97
N GLN A 75 4.40 -7.97 3.91
CA GLN A 75 3.10 -8.10 3.26
C GLN A 75 2.62 -6.73 2.81
N LEU A 76 2.01 -6.66 1.62
CA LEU A 76 1.42 -5.43 1.11
C LEU A 76 -0.09 -5.60 0.97
N VAL A 77 -0.85 -4.68 1.55
CA VAL A 77 -2.29 -4.61 1.37
C VAL A 77 -2.63 -3.24 0.78
N LEU A 78 -3.27 -3.23 -0.37
CA LEU A 78 -3.67 -2.00 -1.06
C LEU A 78 -5.06 -1.58 -0.58
N THR A 79 -5.20 -0.30 -0.27
CA THR A 79 -6.44 0.26 0.22
C THR A 79 -6.77 1.58 -0.50
N HIS A 80 -7.84 2.24 -0.09
CA HIS A 80 -8.33 3.47 -0.71
C HIS A 80 -8.59 3.28 -2.20
N LEU A 81 -9.16 2.13 -2.54
CA LEU A 81 -9.44 1.74 -3.92
C LEU A 81 -10.73 2.41 -4.38
N VAL A 82 -10.69 2.96 -5.60
CA VAL A 82 -11.90 3.59 -6.16
C VAL A 82 -12.75 2.54 -6.89
N PRO A 83 -14.09 2.65 -6.83
CA PRO A 83 -14.97 1.60 -7.35
C PRO A 83 -14.85 1.35 -8.85
N TRP A 84 -14.42 2.35 -9.62
CA TRP A 84 -14.32 2.22 -11.08
C TRP A 84 -13.01 1.58 -11.56
N ASN A 85 -12.06 1.32 -10.66
CA ASN A 85 -10.86 0.60 -11.01
C ASN A 85 -11.09 -0.91 -10.91
N ASP A 86 -10.61 -1.63 -11.94
CA ASP A 86 -10.67 -3.08 -11.97
C ASP A 86 -9.73 -3.65 -10.90
N ARG A 87 -10.27 -4.47 -9.99
CA ARG A 87 -9.51 -5.06 -8.89
C ARG A 87 -8.41 -5.99 -9.41
N GLU A 88 -8.69 -6.82 -10.40
CA GLU A 88 -7.68 -7.72 -10.97
C GLU A 88 -6.55 -6.96 -11.64
N ARG A 89 -6.87 -5.88 -12.33
CA ARG A 89 -5.90 -5.02 -12.97
C ARG A 89 -5.01 -4.32 -11.94
N THR A 90 -5.60 -3.89 -10.83
CA THR A 90 -4.87 -3.28 -9.71
C THR A 90 -3.86 -4.27 -9.13
N LEU A 91 -4.28 -5.51 -8.87
CA LEU A 91 -3.38 -6.56 -8.38
C LEU A 91 -2.28 -6.87 -9.39
N ALA A 92 -2.62 -6.98 -10.67
CA ALA A 92 -1.64 -7.28 -11.71
C ALA A 92 -0.58 -6.19 -11.84
N GLU A 93 -0.98 -4.93 -11.76
CA GLU A 93 -0.05 -3.80 -11.81
C GLU A 93 0.92 -3.85 -10.63
N ALA A 94 0.43 -4.06 -9.41
CA ALA A 94 1.27 -4.14 -8.22
C ALA A 94 2.20 -5.36 -8.26
N ALA A 95 1.72 -6.49 -8.74
CA ALA A 95 2.48 -7.74 -8.78
C ALA A 95 3.69 -7.67 -9.71
N ARG A 96 3.74 -6.74 -10.63
CA ARG A 96 4.92 -6.53 -11.49
C ARG A 96 6.14 -6.09 -10.70
N THR A 97 5.94 -5.43 -9.57
CA THR A 97 7.02 -4.82 -8.81
C THR A 97 7.20 -5.43 -7.42
N TYR A 98 6.13 -5.82 -6.76
CA TYR A 98 6.19 -6.43 -5.43
C TYR A 98 5.87 -7.91 -5.53
N GLN A 99 6.82 -8.76 -5.10
CA GLN A 99 6.74 -10.21 -5.27
C GLN A 99 6.27 -10.95 -4.01
N GLY A 100 6.09 -10.25 -2.89
CA GLY A 100 5.64 -10.87 -1.65
C GLY A 100 4.11 -11.02 -1.59
N PRO A 101 3.58 -11.41 -0.41
CA PRO A 101 2.13 -11.50 -0.20
C PRO A 101 1.45 -10.18 -0.48
N LEU A 102 0.45 -10.19 -1.35
CA LEU A 102 -0.24 -9.02 -1.87
C LEU A 102 -1.74 -9.25 -1.89
N SER A 103 -2.50 -8.30 -1.35
CA SER A 103 -3.96 -8.37 -1.42
C SER A 103 -4.57 -6.98 -1.48
N LEU A 104 -5.86 -6.93 -1.82
CA LEU A 104 -6.67 -5.71 -1.76
C LEU A 104 -7.49 -5.72 -0.49
N ALA A 105 -7.58 -4.57 0.17
CA ALA A 105 -8.42 -4.42 1.36
C ALA A 105 -9.90 -4.60 1.01
N THR A 106 -10.60 -5.33 1.86
CA THR A 106 -12.05 -5.50 1.80
C THR A 106 -12.63 -5.33 3.19
N SER A 107 -13.92 -5.01 3.27
CA SER A 107 -14.58 -4.92 4.57
C SER A 107 -14.48 -6.24 5.32
N GLY A 108 -14.04 -6.18 6.57
CA GLY A 108 -13.92 -7.36 7.40
C GLY A 108 -12.64 -8.18 7.21
N LEU A 109 -11.74 -7.74 6.32
CA LEU A 109 -10.44 -8.41 6.15
C LEU A 109 -9.66 -8.37 7.46
N ALA A 110 -9.24 -9.54 7.94
CA ALA A 110 -8.44 -9.65 9.15
C ALA A 110 -6.95 -9.75 8.79
N LEU A 111 -6.13 -8.98 9.50
CA LEU A 111 -4.69 -8.91 9.30
C LEU A 111 -4.01 -8.95 10.67
N GLY A 112 -2.84 -9.61 10.74
CA GLY A 112 -2.07 -9.58 11.97
C GLY A 112 -1.22 -10.82 12.18
N PRO A 113 -0.51 -10.88 13.32
CA PRO A 113 0.32 -12.03 13.68
C PRO A 113 -0.54 -13.29 13.80
N GLY A 114 -0.07 -14.38 13.21
CA GLY A 114 -0.79 -15.64 13.25
C GLY A 114 -1.95 -15.75 12.27
N ILE A 115 -2.22 -14.70 11.48
CA ILE A 115 -3.24 -14.72 10.43
C ILE A 115 -2.52 -14.85 9.09
N PRO A 116 -2.79 -15.92 8.31
CA PRO A 116 -2.14 -16.08 7.02
C PRO A 116 -2.44 -14.90 6.08
N PRO A 117 -1.50 -14.50 5.23
CA PRO A 117 -1.78 -13.48 4.21
C PRO A 117 -2.90 -13.95 3.29
N SER A 118 -3.72 -12.97 2.85
CA SER A 118 -4.77 -13.23 1.85
C SER A 118 -4.15 -13.72 0.54
N ALA A 119 -4.92 -14.53 -0.22
CA ALA A 119 -4.48 -15.02 -1.52
C ALA A 119 -4.49 -13.95 -2.62
N GLY A 120 -4.86 -12.72 -2.32
CA GLY A 120 -4.83 -11.61 -3.28
C GLY A 120 -6.04 -11.51 -4.19
N ARG A 121 -7.04 -12.33 -3.99
CA ARG A 121 -8.24 -12.36 -4.85
C ARG A 121 -9.49 -12.09 -4.05
#